data_13cf370f884235e6433452636f781602
#
_entry.id   13cf370f884235e6433452636f781602
#
_cell.length_a   1.000
_cell.length_b   1.000
_cell.length_c   1.000
_cell.angle_alpha   90.00
_cell.angle_beta   90.00
_cell.angle_gamma   90.00
#
_symmetry.space_group_name_H-M   'P 1'
#
loop_
_entity.id
_entity.type
_entity.pdbx_description
1 polymer ?
#
loop_
_entity_poly.entity_id
_entity_poly.type
_entity_poly.pdbx_seq_one_letter_code
_entity_poly.pdbx_strand_id
1 'polypeptide(L)'
;MAIGDLPPGPHNAITDVPGVEVGHATVTRDQPTVVRTGVTMVVPRPDIWSDYVFAAWHNFSGNGEMTGLPWVEESGLIGAPIGITNTHQVGLVRDFIIRRAEELGVHQAFHLPVVAETWDGWLSDIGAFALTEDDVRAALDRASGGTVAEGCVGGGTGMICHEFKGGIGTSSRIVDTGHGRYTLGVLVQANYGRRADLRVDGRPVGRLIGKDRVPSPWDEPPSGGSIIVIVATDAPLLPIQCRRLVKRVTVGLGRAGGYGHDSSGDIFLAFSTGNHLPSKPKGAWALQAMAIDQLDGLFHAVADATEESILNALCAAETTTGQRGRIAHAIPLDDLAAVIAG
;
A
#
# COMPACT_ATOMS: atom_id res chain seq x y z
N MET A 1 3.64 -14.67 -11.31
CA MET A 1 3.03 -15.82 -10.58
C MET A 1 1.75 -15.32 -9.97
N ALA A 2 0.62 -15.94 -10.23
CA ALA A 2 -0.64 -15.56 -9.58
C ALA A 2 -0.83 -16.38 -8.31
N ILE A 3 -1.19 -15.74 -7.20
CA ILE A 3 -1.50 -16.38 -5.92
C ILE A 3 -3.02 -16.60 -5.83
N GLY A 4 -3.43 -17.82 -5.52
CA GLY A 4 -4.85 -18.21 -5.43
C GLY A 4 -5.50 -18.48 -6.78
N ASP A 5 -6.82 -18.72 -6.78
CA ASP A 5 -7.57 -19.21 -7.94
C ASP A 5 -8.35 -18.11 -8.67
N LEU A 6 -8.48 -16.92 -8.09
CA LEU A 6 -9.23 -15.83 -8.71
C LEU A 6 -8.41 -15.16 -9.82
N PRO A 7 -9.00 -14.89 -11.01
CA PRO A 7 -8.28 -14.27 -12.11
C PRO A 7 -7.91 -12.80 -11.75
N PRO A 8 -6.71 -12.35 -12.14
CA PRO A 8 -6.34 -10.95 -12.01
C PRO A 8 -7.09 -10.07 -13.02
N GLY A 9 -7.12 -8.77 -12.79
CA GLY A 9 -7.51 -7.79 -13.78
C GLY A 9 -6.45 -7.59 -14.88
N PRO A 10 -6.71 -6.71 -15.86
CA PRO A 10 -5.85 -6.54 -17.04
C PRO A 10 -4.40 -6.13 -16.72
N HIS A 11 -4.20 -5.35 -15.67
CA HIS A 11 -2.89 -4.84 -15.25
C HIS A 11 -2.35 -5.56 -14.01
N ASN A 12 -3.17 -6.40 -13.39
CA ASN A 12 -2.89 -7.03 -12.10
C ASN A 12 -2.44 -5.98 -11.05
N ALA A 13 -3.15 -4.87 -10.96
CA ALA A 13 -2.82 -3.72 -10.14
C ALA A 13 -4.05 -3.12 -9.46
N ILE A 14 -3.87 -2.32 -8.41
CA ILE A 14 -4.96 -1.61 -7.73
C ILE A 14 -5.76 -0.72 -8.68
N THR A 15 -5.14 -0.25 -9.74
CA THR A 15 -5.72 0.56 -10.82
C THR A 15 -6.67 -0.20 -11.74
N ASP A 16 -6.78 -1.52 -11.61
CA ASP A 16 -7.84 -2.28 -12.28
C ASP A 16 -9.23 -1.99 -11.67
N VAL A 17 -9.27 -1.46 -10.46
CA VAL A 17 -10.50 -0.91 -9.88
C VAL A 17 -10.85 0.38 -10.61
N PRO A 18 -12.03 0.46 -11.27
CA PRO A 18 -12.39 1.60 -12.10
C PRO A 18 -12.26 2.94 -11.37
N GLY A 19 -11.54 3.89 -11.97
CA GLY A 19 -11.32 5.23 -11.46
C GLY A 19 -10.17 5.37 -10.46
N VAL A 20 -9.57 4.27 -10.00
CA VAL A 20 -8.40 4.32 -9.11
C VAL A 20 -7.15 4.66 -9.93
N GLU A 21 -6.39 5.64 -9.45
CA GLU A 21 -5.14 6.08 -10.07
C GLU A 21 -4.00 6.05 -9.05
N VAL A 22 -2.79 5.80 -9.54
CA VAL A 22 -1.55 5.78 -8.72
C VAL A 22 -0.47 6.61 -9.38
N GLY A 23 0.23 7.41 -8.57
CA GLY A 23 1.39 8.16 -9.03
C GLY A 23 2.53 8.14 -8.00
N HIS A 24 3.75 8.27 -8.50
CA HIS A 24 4.97 8.19 -7.70
C HIS A 24 5.90 9.37 -7.98
N ALA A 25 6.59 9.82 -6.92
CA ALA A 25 7.81 10.61 -7.05
C ALA A 25 8.91 9.96 -6.22
N THR A 26 10.01 9.61 -6.90
CA THR A 26 11.17 8.94 -6.32
C THR A 26 12.29 9.95 -6.14
N VAL A 27 12.88 10.02 -4.94
CA VAL A 27 13.99 10.91 -4.61
C VAL A 27 15.21 10.08 -4.25
N THR A 28 16.20 10.05 -5.15
CA THR A 28 17.45 9.32 -4.97
C THR A 28 18.60 10.27 -5.21
N ARG A 29 19.52 10.40 -4.23
CA ARG A 29 20.75 11.19 -4.34
C ARG A 29 21.81 10.68 -3.37
N ASP A 30 23.07 10.94 -3.68
CA ASP A 30 24.21 10.56 -2.85
C ASP A 30 24.88 11.77 -2.16
N GLN A 31 24.59 13.00 -2.61
CA GLN A 31 25.13 14.24 -2.08
C GLN A 31 24.02 15.26 -1.81
N PRO A 32 24.17 16.13 -0.81
CA PRO A 32 25.19 16.18 0.24
C PRO A 32 25.10 15.02 1.24
N THR A 33 24.00 14.29 1.26
CA THR A 33 23.74 13.08 2.05
C THR A 33 22.97 12.06 1.24
N VAL A 34 23.10 10.77 1.60
CA VAL A 34 22.47 9.69 0.86
C VAL A 34 20.98 9.64 1.17
N VAL A 35 20.17 9.78 0.14
CA VAL A 35 18.71 9.73 0.21
C VAL A 35 18.18 8.62 -0.70
N ARG A 36 17.27 7.80 -0.15
CA ARG A 36 16.51 6.74 -0.82
C ARG A 36 15.08 6.79 -0.30
N THR A 37 14.30 7.73 -0.83
CA THR A 37 12.95 8.02 -0.34
C THR A 37 12.01 8.38 -1.48
N GLY A 38 10.78 8.72 -1.17
CA GLY A 38 9.79 9.14 -2.15
C GLY A 38 8.39 9.23 -1.56
N VAL A 39 7.43 9.48 -2.42
CA VAL A 39 6.01 9.50 -2.11
C VAL A 39 5.20 8.78 -3.17
N THR A 40 4.22 8.03 -2.74
CA THR A 40 3.20 7.36 -3.56
C THR A 40 1.85 7.98 -3.25
N MET A 41 1.13 8.39 -4.29
CA MET A 41 -0.23 8.92 -4.19
C MET A 41 -1.21 7.91 -4.78
N VAL A 42 -2.27 7.60 -4.02
CA VAL A 42 -3.41 6.80 -4.50
C VAL A 42 -4.62 7.72 -4.56
N VAL A 43 -5.20 7.86 -5.73
CA VAL A 43 -6.41 8.66 -5.96
C VAL A 43 -7.58 7.68 -6.09
N PRO A 44 -8.53 7.64 -5.13
CA PRO A 44 -9.64 6.69 -5.16
C PRO A 44 -10.56 6.84 -6.36
N ARG A 45 -10.73 8.06 -6.85
CA ARG A 45 -11.44 8.43 -8.10
C ARG A 45 -11.03 9.84 -8.53
N PRO A 46 -11.15 10.20 -9.82
CA PRO A 46 -10.70 11.51 -10.33
C PRO A 46 -11.37 12.71 -9.65
N ASP A 47 -12.63 12.57 -9.27
CA ASP A 47 -13.44 13.61 -8.61
C ASP A 47 -13.56 13.44 -7.09
N ILE A 48 -12.58 12.78 -6.45
CA ILE A 48 -12.57 12.46 -5.02
C ILE A 48 -12.87 13.66 -4.12
N TRP A 49 -12.51 14.87 -4.53
CA TRP A 49 -12.76 16.10 -3.78
C TRP A 49 -14.25 16.48 -3.67
N SER A 50 -15.08 15.97 -4.57
CA SER A 50 -16.52 16.25 -4.64
C SER A 50 -17.40 15.02 -4.56
N ASP A 51 -16.83 13.83 -4.76
CA ASP A 51 -17.52 12.54 -4.68
C ASP A 51 -16.69 11.56 -3.84
N TYR A 52 -17.06 11.42 -2.56
CA TYR A 52 -16.32 10.66 -1.58
C TYR A 52 -16.43 9.14 -1.80
N VAL A 53 -15.60 8.39 -1.11
CA VAL A 53 -15.68 6.91 -1.06
C VAL A 53 -15.91 6.45 0.37
N PHE A 54 -16.66 5.36 0.55
CA PHE A 54 -16.72 4.67 1.83
C PHE A 54 -15.40 3.97 2.12
N ALA A 55 -14.98 4.04 3.38
CA ALA A 55 -13.73 3.46 3.82
C ALA A 55 -13.80 2.92 5.24
N ALA A 56 -12.83 2.09 5.56
CA ALA A 56 -12.54 1.64 6.92
C ALA A 56 -11.08 1.23 7.03
N TRP A 57 -10.56 1.16 8.23
CA TRP A 57 -9.18 0.82 8.52
C TRP A 57 -9.05 -0.30 9.55
N HIS A 58 -7.85 -0.87 9.63
CA HIS A 58 -7.52 -1.88 10.63
C HIS A 58 -6.07 -1.70 11.09
N ASN A 59 -5.90 -1.58 12.40
CA ASN A 59 -4.60 -1.58 13.05
C ASN A 59 -4.25 -3.03 13.45
N PHE A 60 -3.30 -3.63 12.75
CA PHE A 60 -2.80 -4.96 13.10
C PHE A 60 -1.64 -4.87 14.10
N SER A 61 -0.69 -3.96 13.86
CA SER A 61 0.35 -3.56 14.80
C SER A 61 0.64 -2.06 14.63
N GLY A 62 0.60 -1.29 15.72
CA GLY A 62 0.41 0.15 15.67
C GLY A 62 1.67 0.99 15.85
N ASN A 63 2.89 0.43 15.69
CA ASN A 63 4.12 1.23 15.77
C ASN A 63 4.41 1.99 14.47
N GLY A 64 3.46 2.81 14.04
CA GLY A 64 3.49 3.58 12.81
C GLY A 64 2.42 4.67 12.80
N GLU A 65 2.36 5.44 11.72
CA GLU A 65 1.40 6.53 11.58
C GLU A 65 0.59 6.40 10.28
N MET A 66 -0.72 6.64 10.43
CA MET A 66 -1.65 6.92 9.33
C MET A 66 -2.58 8.03 9.80
N THR A 67 -2.49 9.21 9.18
CA THR A 67 -3.30 10.38 9.56
C THR A 67 -4.76 10.20 9.14
N GLY A 68 -5.66 11.02 9.67
CA GLY A 68 -7.08 11.06 9.27
C GLY A 68 -7.92 9.88 9.75
N LEU A 69 -7.33 8.86 10.38
CA LEU A 69 -8.05 7.65 10.81
C LEU A 69 -9.19 7.89 11.79
N PRO A 70 -9.11 8.83 12.78
CA PRO A 70 -10.26 9.15 13.63
C PRO A 70 -11.47 9.62 12.83
N TRP A 71 -11.26 10.38 11.75
CA TRP A 71 -12.33 10.80 10.86
C TRP A 71 -12.88 9.65 10.01
N VAL A 72 -12.02 8.79 9.49
CA VAL A 72 -12.46 7.58 8.77
C VAL A 72 -13.28 6.66 9.70
N GLU A 73 -12.89 6.54 10.98
CA GLU A 73 -13.63 5.76 11.96
C GLU A 73 -15.02 6.35 12.25
N GLU A 74 -15.11 7.67 12.41
CA GLU A 74 -16.34 8.39 12.75
C GLU A 74 -17.29 8.46 11.56
N SER A 75 -16.79 8.81 10.37
CA SER A 75 -17.62 9.10 9.20
C SER A 75 -17.77 7.92 8.24
N GLY A 76 -16.80 7.02 8.22
CA GLY A 76 -16.70 5.99 7.18
C GLY A 76 -16.29 6.53 5.80
N LEU A 77 -15.71 7.74 5.72
CA LEU A 77 -15.49 8.46 4.45
C LEU A 77 -14.03 8.83 4.24
N ILE A 78 -13.62 8.80 2.96
CA ILE A 78 -12.43 9.47 2.44
C ILE A 78 -12.88 10.43 1.33
N GLY A 79 -12.38 11.67 1.38
CA GLY A 79 -12.71 12.74 0.42
C GLY A 79 -11.47 13.48 -0.10
N ALA A 80 -10.32 12.81 -0.16
CA ALA A 80 -9.04 13.33 -0.67
C ALA A 80 -8.17 12.19 -1.20
N PRO A 81 -7.12 12.47 -1.99
CA PRO A 81 -6.07 11.50 -2.30
C PRO A 81 -5.40 10.96 -1.03
N ILE A 82 -4.88 9.73 -1.09
CA ILE A 82 -4.16 9.05 -0.02
C ILE A 82 -2.67 9.14 -0.33
N GLY A 83 -1.85 9.56 0.65
CA GLY A 83 -0.39 9.60 0.50
C GLY A 83 0.28 8.47 1.27
N ILE A 84 1.40 7.95 0.75
CA ILE A 84 2.27 6.99 1.45
C ILE A 84 3.72 7.44 1.25
N THR A 85 4.47 7.62 2.35
CA THR A 85 5.84 8.16 2.30
C THR A 85 6.72 7.58 3.41
N ASN A 86 7.77 8.31 3.83
CA ASN A 86 8.59 7.95 4.98
C ASN A 86 8.05 8.56 6.28
N THR A 87 8.49 8.01 7.41
CA THR A 87 8.02 8.36 8.76
C THR A 87 8.13 9.86 9.09
N HIS A 88 9.22 10.54 8.69
CA HIS A 88 9.44 11.93 9.08
C HIS A 88 8.68 12.94 8.21
N GLN A 89 8.19 12.55 7.02
CA GLN A 89 7.59 13.50 6.08
C GLN A 89 6.09 13.32 5.83
N VAL A 90 5.41 12.54 6.67
CA VAL A 90 3.94 12.45 6.70
C VAL A 90 3.29 13.83 6.78
N GLY A 91 3.81 14.72 7.63
CA GLY A 91 3.30 16.09 7.80
C GLY A 91 3.36 16.90 6.51
N LEU A 92 4.49 16.83 5.77
CA LEU A 92 4.65 17.52 4.48
C LEU A 92 3.60 17.08 3.46
N VAL A 93 3.41 15.77 3.31
CA VAL A 93 2.45 15.21 2.35
C VAL A 93 1.03 15.59 2.74
N ARG A 94 0.70 15.49 4.04
CA ARG A 94 -0.60 15.89 4.57
C ARG A 94 -0.89 17.37 4.31
N ASP A 95 0.04 18.25 4.63
CA ASP A 95 -0.12 19.70 4.43
C ASP A 95 -0.26 20.06 2.95
N PHE A 96 0.49 19.39 2.08
CA PHE A 96 0.36 19.55 0.63
C PHE A 96 -1.06 19.18 0.15
N ILE A 97 -1.61 18.03 0.58
CA ILE A 97 -2.96 17.61 0.17
C ILE A 97 -4.00 18.66 0.58
N ILE A 98 -3.88 19.24 1.78
CA ILE A 98 -4.78 20.30 2.26
C ILE A 98 -4.64 21.56 1.39
N ARG A 99 -3.40 22.02 1.12
CA ARG A 99 -3.16 23.19 0.25
C ARG A 99 -3.68 22.95 -1.16
N ARG A 100 -3.53 21.74 -1.68
CA ARG A 100 -4.06 21.39 -3.00
C ARG A 100 -5.58 21.49 -3.06
N ALA A 101 -6.29 21.10 -2.01
CA ALA A 101 -7.73 21.30 -1.91
C ALA A 101 -8.10 22.79 -1.98
N GLU A 102 -7.39 23.66 -1.25
CA GLU A 102 -7.59 25.10 -1.28
C GLU A 102 -7.29 25.70 -2.67
N GLU A 103 -6.17 25.29 -3.31
CA GLU A 103 -5.84 25.70 -4.70
C GLU A 103 -6.94 25.34 -5.70
N LEU A 104 -7.58 24.19 -5.52
CA LEU A 104 -8.69 23.72 -6.36
C LEU A 104 -10.03 24.36 -6.00
N GLY A 105 -10.09 25.22 -4.99
CA GLY A 105 -11.32 25.83 -4.53
C GLY A 105 -12.30 24.86 -3.86
N VAL A 106 -11.79 23.79 -3.30
CA VAL A 106 -12.58 22.81 -2.53
C VAL A 106 -12.83 23.37 -1.13
N HIS A 107 -13.84 24.23 -1.03
CA HIS A 107 -14.16 24.91 0.22
C HIS A 107 -14.94 24.00 1.16
N GLN A 108 -14.28 23.52 2.18
CA GLN A 108 -14.81 22.78 3.33
C GLN A 108 -14.32 23.41 4.61
N ALA A 109 -15.00 23.15 5.72
CA ALA A 109 -14.59 23.68 7.03
C ALA A 109 -13.22 23.16 7.48
N PHE A 110 -12.85 21.94 7.04
CA PHE A 110 -11.57 21.30 7.32
C PHE A 110 -11.32 20.15 6.34
N HIS A 111 -10.06 19.77 6.17
CA HIS A 111 -9.61 18.59 5.45
C HIS A 111 -8.79 17.69 6.38
N LEU A 112 -9.12 16.40 6.41
CA LEU A 112 -8.44 15.39 7.22
C LEU A 112 -7.94 14.24 6.30
N PRO A 113 -6.95 14.51 5.43
CA PRO A 113 -6.47 13.52 4.49
C PRO A 113 -5.75 12.37 5.19
N VAL A 114 -5.75 11.20 4.53
CA VAL A 114 -5.02 10.01 4.96
C VAL A 114 -3.62 10.06 4.35
N VAL A 115 -2.61 10.03 5.22
CA VAL A 115 -1.21 9.87 4.83
C VAL A 115 -0.57 8.83 5.76
N ALA A 116 0.05 7.83 5.17
CA ALA A 116 0.69 6.71 5.86
C ALA A 116 2.20 6.69 5.62
N GLU A 117 2.91 5.87 6.38
CA GLU A 117 4.36 5.81 6.31
C GLU A 117 4.92 4.41 6.56
N THR A 118 6.15 4.21 6.09
CA THR A 118 7.07 3.19 6.56
C THR A 118 8.48 3.78 6.68
N TRP A 119 9.31 3.25 7.59
CA TRP A 119 10.62 3.81 7.92
C TRP A 119 11.69 3.44 6.90
N ASP A 120 12.27 4.42 6.21
CA ASP A 120 13.35 4.25 5.23
C ASP A 120 14.76 4.49 5.79
N GLY A 121 14.87 4.81 7.08
CA GLY A 121 16.10 5.30 7.71
C GLY A 121 17.26 4.29 7.76
N TRP A 122 17.12 3.06 7.28
CA TRP A 122 18.27 2.16 7.10
C TRP A 122 19.09 2.54 5.86
N LEU A 123 18.43 2.78 4.73
CA LEU A 123 19.07 3.11 3.45
C LEU A 123 19.16 4.61 3.20
N SER A 124 18.25 5.38 3.79
CA SER A 124 18.11 6.84 3.57
C SER A 124 18.53 7.61 4.82
N ASP A 125 19.14 8.78 4.64
CA ASP A 125 19.20 9.78 5.70
C ASP A 125 17.82 10.41 5.85
N ILE A 126 17.00 9.81 6.70
CA ILE A 126 15.63 10.26 6.96
C ILE A 126 15.59 11.65 7.62
N GLY A 127 16.69 12.04 8.32
CA GLY A 127 16.85 13.35 8.94
C GLY A 127 17.13 14.48 7.93
N ALA A 128 17.37 14.16 6.68
CA ALA A 128 17.58 15.14 5.62
C ALA A 128 16.28 15.84 5.17
N PHE A 129 15.10 15.34 5.57
CA PHE A 129 13.78 15.86 5.14
C PHE A 129 13.75 16.15 3.63
N ALA A 130 14.12 15.14 2.83
CA ALA A 130 14.52 15.32 1.44
C ALA A 130 13.38 15.51 0.45
N LEU A 131 12.14 15.13 0.82
CA LEU A 131 10.94 15.39 0.00
C LEU A 131 10.58 16.88 0.06
N THR A 132 10.11 17.38 -1.06
CA THR A 132 9.59 18.73 -1.23
C THR A 132 8.11 18.68 -1.62
N GLU A 133 7.41 19.82 -1.56
CA GLU A 133 6.04 19.93 -2.07
C GLU A 133 5.95 19.64 -3.57
N ASP A 134 6.99 19.97 -4.34
CA ASP A 134 7.05 19.70 -5.77
C ASP A 134 7.10 18.19 -6.07
N ASP A 135 7.76 17.40 -5.21
CA ASP A 135 7.76 15.93 -5.33
C ASP A 135 6.37 15.37 -5.11
N VAL A 136 5.65 15.86 -4.07
CA VAL A 136 4.28 15.41 -3.79
C VAL A 136 3.33 15.83 -4.91
N ARG A 137 3.49 17.06 -5.42
CA ARG A 137 2.74 17.57 -6.57
C ARG A 137 2.99 16.71 -7.80
N ALA A 138 4.24 16.41 -8.09
CA ALA A 138 4.62 15.58 -9.22
C ALA A 138 4.05 14.15 -9.12
N ALA A 139 4.00 13.56 -7.91
CA ALA A 139 3.36 12.27 -7.69
C ALA A 139 1.86 12.33 -7.95
N LEU A 140 1.18 13.36 -7.45
CA LEU A 140 -0.26 13.52 -7.65
C LEU A 140 -0.61 13.82 -9.12
N ASP A 141 0.14 14.71 -9.78
CA ASP A 141 -0.12 15.12 -11.17
C ASP A 141 0.19 13.99 -12.18
N ARG A 142 1.03 13.01 -11.80
CA ARG A 142 1.34 11.81 -12.60
C ARG A 142 0.44 10.64 -12.27
N ALA A 143 -0.47 10.77 -11.31
CA ALA A 143 -1.39 9.70 -10.99
C ALA A 143 -2.21 9.32 -12.23
N SER A 144 -2.26 8.05 -12.53
CA SER A 144 -2.94 7.50 -13.70
C SER A 144 -3.43 6.08 -13.44
N GLY A 145 -4.41 5.65 -14.22
CA GLY A 145 -4.81 4.25 -14.30
C GLY A 145 -3.82 3.42 -15.12
N GLY A 146 -4.08 2.12 -15.24
CA GLY A 146 -3.23 1.20 -15.99
C GLY A 146 -2.12 0.58 -15.16
N THR A 147 -0.98 0.26 -15.76
CA THR A 147 0.15 -0.40 -15.08
C THR A 147 0.76 0.51 -14.01
N VAL A 148 0.92 -0.01 -12.80
CA VAL A 148 1.59 0.66 -11.68
C VAL A 148 3.05 0.23 -11.63
N ALA A 149 3.97 1.17 -11.49
CA ALA A 149 5.37 0.86 -11.23
C ALA A 149 5.55 0.26 -9.82
N GLU A 150 6.37 -0.76 -9.69
CA GLU A 150 6.60 -1.53 -8.46
C GLU A 150 8.08 -1.49 -8.03
N GLY A 151 8.39 -2.03 -6.85
CA GLY A 151 9.74 -2.10 -6.30
C GLY A 151 10.23 -0.77 -5.74
N CYS A 152 11.39 -0.32 -6.21
CA CYS A 152 12.14 0.82 -5.67
C CYS A 152 11.60 2.18 -6.14
N VAL A 153 10.30 2.40 -6.10
CA VAL A 153 9.63 3.62 -6.59
C VAL A 153 8.83 4.31 -5.48
N GLY A 154 8.66 5.62 -5.62
CA GLY A 154 7.87 6.41 -4.68
C GLY A 154 8.29 6.18 -3.23
N GLY A 155 7.31 6.04 -2.33
CA GLY A 155 7.55 5.71 -0.93
C GLY A 155 8.29 4.39 -0.71
N GLY A 156 8.26 3.45 -1.68
CA GLY A 156 8.95 2.16 -1.61
C GLY A 156 10.47 2.20 -1.82
N THR A 157 11.04 3.35 -2.17
CA THR A 157 12.44 3.49 -2.59
C THR A 157 13.45 2.99 -1.54
N GLY A 158 13.24 3.31 -0.27
CA GLY A 158 14.18 2.95 0.83
C GLY A 158 13.77 1.71 1.64
N MET A 159 12.78 0.93 1.19
CA MET A 159 12.15 -0.12 1.98
C MET A 159 12.88 -1.46 1.90
N ILE A 160 12.82 -2.23 3.01
CA ILE A 160 13.43 -3.57 3.14
C ILE A 160 12.35 -4.53 3.64
N CYS A 161 12.10 -5.59 2.86
CA CYS A 161 11.07 -6.58 3.17
C CYS A 161 11.68 -7.98 3.31
N HIS A 162 11.43 -8.63 4.43
CA HIS A 162 12.02 -9.94 4.76
C HIS A 162 13.55 -9.99 4.58
N GLU A 163 14.24 -8.90 4.94
CA GLU A 163 15.69 -8.75 4.79
C GLU A 163 16.21 -8.81 3.33
N PHE A 164 15.31 -8.72 2.38
CA PHE A 164 15.60 -8.37 0.99
C PHE A 164 15.19 -6.92 0.73
N LYS A 165 15.61 -6.35 -0.40
CA LYS A 165 15.06 -5.07 -0.83
C LYS A 165 13.56 -5.20 -1.03
N GLY A 166 12.80 -4.31 -0.39
CA GLY A 166 11.35 -4.20 -0.50
C GLY A 166 10.92 -3.03 -1.38
N GLY A 167 9.67 -2.59 -1.24
CA GLY A 167 9.17 -1.48 -2.02
C GLY A 167 7.66 -1.43 -2.15
N ILE A 168 7.21 -0.84 -3.28
CA ILE A 168 5.82 -0.86 -3.71
C ILE A 168 5.52 -2.17 -4.42
N GLY A 169 4.36 -2.74 -4.13
CA GLY A 169 3.80 -3.85 -4.90
C GLY A 169 2.30 -3.74 -5.02
N THR A 170 1.73 -4.32 -6.05
CA THR A 170 0.29 -4.25 -6.31
C THR A 170 -0.21 -5.52 -6.95
N SER A 171 -1.50 -5.79 -6.84
CA SER A 171 -2.19 -6.86 -7.57
C SER A 171 -3.70 -6.63 -7.56
N SER A 172 -4.42 -7.41 -8.34
CA SER A 172 -5.88 -7.34 -8.40
C SER A 172 -6.52 -8.71 -8.55
N ARG A 173 -7.79 -8.80 -8.24
CA ARG A 173 -8.64 -9.98 -8.46
C ARG A 173 -10.00 -9.57 -8.99
N ILE A 174 -10.51 -10.37 -9.92
CA ILE A 174 -11.88 -10.28 -10.41
C ILE A 174 -12.71 -11.28 -9.63
N VAL A 175 -13.78 -10.80 -8.99
CA VAL A 175 -14.68 -11.59 -8.17
C VAL A 175 -16.05 -11.64 -8.83
N ASP A 176 -16.48 -12.83 -9.22
CA ASP A 176 -17.85 -13.08 -9.68
C ASP A 176 -18.67 -13.64 -8.51
N THR A 177 -19.69 -12.91 -8.11
CA THR A 177 -20.58 -13.29 -7.00
C THR A 177 -21.85 -14.02 -7.47
N GLY A 178 -22.02 -14.23 -8.78
CA GLY A 178 -23.27 -14.69 -9.39
C GLY A 178 -24.37 -13.62 -9.46
N HIS A 179 -24.18 -12.48 -8.79
CA HIS A 179 -25.10 -11.33 -8.80
C HIS A 179 -24.42 -10.05 -9.31
N GLY A 180 -23.12 -10.12 -9.56
CA GLY A 180 -22.31 -9.03 -10.09
C GLY A 180 -20.84 -9.44 -10.16
N ARG A 181 -20.12 -8.83 -11.07
CA ARG A 181 -18.68 -9.01 -11.23
C ARG A 181 -17.98 -7.76 -10.75
N TYR A 182 -17.09 -7.92 -9.80
CA TYR A 182 -16.39 -6.82 -9.13
C TYR A 182 -14.87 -7.00 -9.23
N THR A 183 -14.19 -5.88 -9.20
CA THR A 183 -12.73 -5.83 -9.14
C THR A 183 -12.30 -5.47 -7.73
N LEU A 184 -11.31 -6.16 -7.23
CA LEU A 184 -10.61 -5.83 -6.01
C LEU A 184 -9.13 -5.65 -6.33
N GLY A 185 -8.53 -4.57 -5.86
CA GLY A 185 -7.12 -4.28 -6.02
C GLY A 185 -6.44 -3.98 -4.69
N VAL A 186 -5.16 -4.30 -4.60
CA VAL A 186 -4.33 -4.07 -3.42
C VAL A 186 -3.04 -3.37 -3.86
N LEU A 187 -2.61 -2.37 -3.05
CA LEU A 187 -1.29 -1.76 -3.14
C LEU A 187 -0.63 -1.84 -1.77
N VAL A 188 0.64 -2.23 -1.72
CA VAL A 188 1.44 -2.28 -0.50
C VAL A 188 2.68 -1.40 -0.60
N GLN A 189 3.08 -0.82 0.54
CA GLN A 189 4.44 -0.35 0.78
C GLN A 189 5.06 -1.27 1.82
N ALA A 190 5.93 -2.21 1.37
CA ALA A 190 6.42 -3.32 2.17
C ALA A 190 7.82 -3.06 2.73
N ASN A 191 7.90 -2.95 4.08
CA ASN A 191 9.12 -2.67 4.84
C ASN A 191 9.15 -3.49 6.14
N TYR A 192 8.89 -4.79 6.09
CA TYR A 192 8.68 -5.61 7.27
C TYR A 192 9.30 -7.01 7.12
N GLY A 193 9.30 -7.77 8.20
CA GLY A 193 9.53 -9.22 8.19
C GLY A 193 10.97 -9.64 8.38
N ARG A 194 11.13 -10.89 8.81
CA ARG A 194 12.43 -11.56 8.95
C ARG A 194 12.61 -12.55 7.81
N ARG A 195 13.84 -12.74 7.37
CA ARG A 195 14.20 -13.67 6.29
C ARG A 195 13.58 -15.05 6.46
N ALA A 196 13.76 -15.65 7.62
CA ALA A 196 13.33 -17.02 7.91
C ALA A 196 11.81 -17.21 7.89
N ASP A 197 11.05 -16.12 7.99
CA ASP A 197 9.59 -16.14 8.05
C ASP A 197 8.94 -16.04 6.68
N LEU A 198 9.67 -15.57 5.64
CA LEU A 198 9.14 -15.40 4.30
C LEU A 198 8.59 -16.71 3.74
N ARG A 199 7.32 -16.65 3.34
CA ARG A 199 6.63 -17.72 2.63
C ARG A 199 6.07 -17.19 1.32
N VAL A 200 6.02 -18.04 0.32
CA VAL A 200 5.41 -17.79 -0.98
C VAL A 200 4.61 -19.02 -1.33
N ASP A 201 3.30 -18.89 -1.47
CA ASP A 201 2.38 -19.99 -1.73
C ASP A 201 2.61 -21.17 -0.74
N GLY A 202 2.72 -20.84 0.55
CA GLY A 202 2.96 -21.79 1.63
C GLY A 202 4.39 -22.33 1.75
N ARG A 203 5.26 -22.16 0.76
CA ARG A 203 6.65 -22.64 0.78
C ARG A 203 7.55 -21.74 1.63
N PRO A 204 8.45 -22.27 2.46
CA PRO A 204 9.31 -21.49 3.35
C PRO A 204 10.52 -20.90 2.62
N VAL A 205 10.26 -20.03 1.63
CA VAL A 205 11.26 -19.45 0.72
C VAL A 205 12.43 -18.81 1.47
N GLY A 206 12.16 -18.07 2.53
CA GLY A 206 13.19 -17.37 3.29
C GLY A 206 14.17 -18.29 4.04
N ARG A 207 13.81 -19.57 4.27
CA ARG A 207 14.72 -20.59 4.80
C ARG A 207 15.52 -21.27 3.72
N LEU A 208 14.97 -21.35 2.50
CA LEU A 208 15.60 -21.98 1.34
C LEU A 208 16.54 -21.01 0.61
N ILE A 209 16.21 -19.70 0.61
CA ILE A 209 17.10 -18.62 0.16
C ILE A 209 17.63 -17.90 1.42
N GLY A 210 18.49 -18.60 2.18
CA GLY A 210 19.01 -18.13 3.46
C GLY A 210 20.07 -17.02 3.35
N LYS A 211 20.60 -16.60 4.51
CA LYS A 211 21.62 -15.53 4.61
C LYS A 211 22.97 -15.94 4.03
N ASP A 212 23.23 -17.23 3.92
CA ASP A 212 24.38 -17.82 3.25
C ASP A 212 24.34 -17.62 1.73
N ARG A 213 23.14 -17.57 1.15
CA ARG A 213 22.91 -17.34 -0.27
C ARG A 213 22.82 -15.85 -0.62
N VAL A 214 22.09 -15.09 0.18
CA VAL A 214 21.94 -13.64 0.03
C VAL A 214 22.18 -12.97 1.38
N PRO A 215 23.21 -12.15 1.53
CA PRO A 215 23.52 -11.50 2.80
C PRO A 215 22.32 -10.70 3.34
N SER A 216 22.15 -10.73 4.65
CA SER A 216 21.22 -9.83 5.33
C SER A 216 21.75 -8.39 5.27
N PRO A 217 20.87 -7.36 5.17
CA PRO A 217 21.30 -5.97 5.24
C PRO A 217 21.87 -5.58 6.62
N TRP A 218 21.68 -6.41 7.66
CA TRP A 218 22.13 -6.21 9.04
C TRP A 218 22.47 -7.55 9.73
N ASP A 219 23.35 -7.49 10.70
CA ASP A 219 23.65 -8.63 11.58
C ASP A 219 22.51 -8.84 12.58
N GLU A 220 22.08 -7.73 13.23
CA GLU A 220 20.90 -7.69 14.07
C GLU A 220 19.84 -6.77 13.44
N PRO A 221 18.58 -7.24 13.29
CA PRO A 221 17.54 -6.42 12.68
C PRO A 221 17.30 -5.17 13.53
N PRO A 222 17.21 -3.98 12.90
CA PRO A 222 16.80 -2.78 13.62
C PRO A 222 15.41 -3.01 14.20
N SER A 223 15.12 -2.34 15.32
CA SER A 223 13.76 -2.24 15.82
C SER A 223 12.95 -1.45 14.80
N GLY A 224 11.83 -1.99 14.35
CA GLY A 224 10.94 -1.32 13.41
C GLY A 224 10.89 -2.05 12.06
N GLY A 225 9.72 -2.46 11.72
CA GLY A 225 9.27 -2.82 10.39
C GLY A 225 7.93 -2.16 10.23
N SER A 226 7.38 -2.10 9.02
CA SER A 226 6.04 -1.57 8.78
C SER A 226 5.54 -2.07 7.45
N ILE A 227 4.24 -2.27 7.32
CA ILE A 227 3.61 -2.42 6.03
C ILE A 227 2.33 -1.61 5.97
N ILE A 228 2.22 -0.78 4.95
CA ILE A 228 0.97 -0.11 4.60
C ILE A 228 0.30 -0.90 3.50
N VAL A 229 -0.99 -1.20 3.69
CA VAL A 229 -1.81 -1.88 2.69
C VAL A 229 -3.05 -1.07 2.39
N ILE A 230 -3.23 -0.71 1.12
CA ILE A 230 -4.42 -0.06 0.61
C ILE A 230 -5.20 -1.05 -0.24
N VAL A 231 -6.46 -1.26 0.11
CA VAL A 231 -7.40 -2.14 -0.61
C VAL A 231 -8.47 -1.27 -1.28
N ALA A 232 -8.70 -1.47 -2.55
CA ALA A 232 -9.76 -0.82 -3.31
C ALA A 232 -10.73 -1.85 -3.90
N THR A 233 -12.00 -1.49 -4.05
CA THR A 233 -12.97 -2.32 -4.80
C THR A 233 -14.08 -1.44 -5.38
N ASP A 234 -14.62 -1.84 -6.52
CA ASP A 234 -15.84 -1.26 -7.11
C ASP A 234 -17.13 -1.95 -6.61
N ALA A 235 -17.01 -2.99 -5.77
CA ALA A 235 -18.18 -3.56 -5.10
C ALA A 235 -18.84 -2.50 -4.20
N PRO A 236 -20.18 -2.36 -4.21
CA PRO A 236 -20.88 -1.36 -3.41
C PRO A 236 -20.89 -1.77 -1.92
N LEU A 237 -19.86 -1.39 -1.21
CA LEU A 237 -19.69 -1.70 0.21
C LEU A 237 -19.98 -0.48 1.09
N LEU A 238 -20.66 -0.74 2.21
CA LEU A 238 -20.79 0.21 3.32
C LEU A 238 -19.51 0.21 4.21
N PRO A 239 -19.28 1.24 5.05
CA PRO A 239 -18.10 1.29 5.91
C PRO A 239 -17.90 0.05 6.76
N ILE A 240 -18.97 -0.52 7.31
CA ILE A 240 -18.88 -1.77 8.10
C ILE A 240 -18.43 -2.98 7.26
N GLN A 241 -18.77 -3.01 5.97
CA GLN A 241 -18.33 -4.04 5.05
C GLN A 241 -16.86 -3.82 4.63
N CYS A 242 -16.45 -2.58 4.38
CA CYS A 242 -15.04 -2.22 4.20
C CYS A 242 -14.20 -2.63 5.41
N ARG A 243 -14.73 -2.46 6.65
CA ARG A 243 -14.06 -2.92 7.87
C ARG A 243 -13.89 -4.44 7.92
N ARG A 244 -14.88 -5.19 7.47
CA ARG A 244 -14.77 -6.65 7.36
C ARG A 244 -13.74 -7.04 6.30
N LEU A 245 -13.70 -6.32 5.19
CA LEU A 245 -12.76 -6.54 4.09
C LEU A 245 -11.32 -6.31 4.54
N VAL A 246 -11.02 -5.15 5.09
CA VAL A 246 -9.64 -4.76 5.48
C VAL A 246 -9.02 -5.66 6.53
N LYS A 247 -9.81 -6.28 7.40
CA LYS A 247 -9.34 -7.29 8.36
C LYS A 247 -8.76 -8.54 7.69
N ARG A 248 -9.11 -8.85 6.45
CA ARG A 248 -8.60 -10.02 5.71
C ARG A 248 -7.20 -9.80 5.15
N VAL A 249 -6.73 -8.55 5.13
CA VAL A 249 -5.32 -8.24 4.85
C VAL A 249 -4.39 -9.02 5.77
N THR A 250 -4.76 -9.19 7.05
CA THR A 250 -3.98 -9.98 8.02
C THR A 250 -3.76 -11.44 7.58
N VAL A 251 -4.70 -12.01 6.81
CA VAL A 251 -4.56 -13.38 6.30
C VAL A 251 -3.49 -13.43 5.21
N GLY A 252 -3.52 -12.52 4.23
CA GLY A 252 -2.52 -12.44 3.17
C GLY A 252 -1.13 -12.10 3.72
N LEU A 253 -1.05 -11.14 4.64
CA LEU A 253 0.19 -10.79 5.34
C LEU A 253 0.74 -12.01 6.11
N GLY A 254 -0.09 -12.74 6.84
CA GLY A 254 0.30 -13.94 7.57
C GLY A 254 0.77 -15.08 6.64
N ARG A 255 0.15 -15.25 5.47
CA ARG A 255 0.60 -16.21 4.45
C ARG A 255 2.00 -15.88 3.93
N ALA A 256 2.32 -14.59 3.74
CA ALA A 256 3.64 -14.12 3.33
C ALA A 256 4.68 -14.15 4.49
N GLY A 257 4.26 -14.48 5.73
CA GLY A 257 5.16 -14.56 6.89
C GLY A 257 5.20 -13.29 7.75
N GLY A 258 4.19 -12.44 7.66
CA GLY A 258 4.03 -11.27 8.53
C GLY A 258 3.30 -11.62 9.82
N TYR A 259 3.94 -11.37 10.96
CA TYR A 259 3.42 -11.71 12.29
C TYR A 259 2.94 -10.49 13.10
N GLY A 260 3.09 -9.26 12.58
CA GLY A 260 2.82 -8.06 13.36
C GLY A 260 3.72 -7.97 14.58
N HIS A 261 5.04 -7.99 14.39
CA HIS A 261 5.98 -7.87 15.49
C HIS A 261 5.76 -6.58 16.28
N ASP A 262 6.07 -6.57 17.57
CA ASP A 262 5.83 -5.45 18.50
C ASP A 262 6.31 -4.09 17.97
N SER A 263 7.44 -4.06 17.28
CA SER A 263 8.01 -2.85 16.70
C SER A 263 7.51 -2.52 15.29
N SER A 264 6.51 -3.24 14.75
CA SER A 264 6.00 -3.05 13.38
C SER A 264 4.80 -2.09 13.35
N GLY A 265 4.74 -1.25 12.33
CA GLY A 265 3.61 -0.38 12.01
C GLY A 265 2.79 -0.94 10.86
N ASP A 266 1.93 -1.92 11.14
CA ASP A 266 1.14 -2.63 10.14
C ASP A 266 -0.28 -2.09 10.14
N ILE A 267 -0.55 -1.09 9.28
CA ILE A 267 -1.81 -0.35 9.24
C ILE A 267 -2.43 -0.47 7.85
N PHE A 268 -3.69 -0.85 7.81
CA PHE A 268 -4.40 -1.18 6.58
C PHE A 268 -5.63 -0.31 6.39
N LEU A 269 -5.90 0.09 5.15
CA LEU A 269 -7.05 0.88 4.74
C LEU A 269 -7.77 0.17 3.61
N ALA A 270 -9.10 0.14 3.64
CA ALA A 270 -9.92 -0.30 2.52
C ALA A 270 -10.93 0.78 2.14
N PHE A 271 -11.16 0.97 0.84
CA PHE A 271 -12.22 1.83 0.34
C PHE A 271 -12.99 1.18 -0.80
N SER A 272 -14.23 1.66 -0.98
CA SER A 272 -15.13 1.20 -2.04
C SER A 272 -15.56 2.35 -2.92
N THR A 273 -15.37 2.22 -4.23
CA THR A 273 -15.82 3.18 -5.26
C THR A 273 -17.23 2.86 -5.78
N GLY A 274 -17.86 1.78 -5.30
CA GLY A 274 -19.15 1.29 -5.81
C GLY A 274 -20.37 2.16 -5.51
N ASN A 275 -20.23 3.17 -4.63
CA ASN A 275 -21.25 4.19 -4.39
C ASN A 275 -20.76 5.58 -4.76
N HIS A 276 -21.68 6.45 -5.19
CA HIS A 276 -21.45 7.87 -5.36
C HIS A 276 -21.90 8.63 -4.13
N LEU A 277 -21.00 9.39 -3.51
CA LEU A 277 -21.19 10.08 -2.24
C LEU A 277 -20.88 11.58 -2.38
N PRO A 278 -21.72 12.36 -3.12
CA PRO A 278 -21.48 13.79 -3.31
C PRO A 278 -21.19 14.50 -1.98
N SER A 279 -20.14 15.32 -1.94
CA SER A 279 -19.72 16.06 -0.74
C SER A 279 -20.77 17.08 -0.24
N LYS A 280 -21.68 17.50 -1.13
CA LYS A 280 -22.81 18.42 -0.85
C LYS A 280 -24.13 17.75 -1.24
N PRO A 281 -24.60 16.74 -0.47
CA PRO A 281 -25.83 16.03 -0.80
C PRO A 281 -27.06 16.95 -0.61
N LYS A 282 -28.04 16.78 -1.47
CA LYS A 282 -29.38 17.39 -1.28
C LYS A 282 -30.27 16.37 -0.54
N GLY A 283 -30.15 16.32 0.78
CA GLY A 283 -30.90 15.35 1.59
C GLY A 283 -30.12 14.04 1.82
N ALA A 284 -30.73 12.89 1.53
CA ALA A 284 -30.12 11.57 1.73
C ALA A 284 -29.41 11.08 0.48
N TRP A 285 -28.36 10.28 0.66
CA TRP A 285 -27.76 9.48 -0.41
C TRP A 285 -28.64 8.26 -0.75
N ALA A 286 -28.73 7.94 -2.04
CA ALA A 286 -29.26 6.65 -2.47
C ALA A 286 -28.09 5.66 -2.56
N LEU A 287 -28.04 4.67 -1.70
CA LEU A 287 -26.91 3.75 -1.54
C LEU A 287 -27.26 2.34 -2.00
N GLN A 288 -26.28 1.65 -2.56
CA GLN A 288 -26.30 0.21 -2.75
C GLN A 288 -25.40 -0.45 -1.70
N ALA A 289 -25.75 -1.65 -1.30
CA ALA A 289 -24.92 -2.47 -0.40
C ALA A 289 -24.99 -3.93 -0.85
N MET A 290 -23.87 -4.61 -0.85
CA MET A 290 -23.83 -6.04 -1.06
C MET A 290 -24.53 -6.78 0.08
N ALA A 291 -25.24 -7.86 -0.23
CA ALA A 291 -25.72 -8.78 0.78
C ALA A 291 -24.52 -9.40 1.55
N ILE A 292 -24.71 -9.64 2.85
CA ILE A 292 -23.58 -10.02 3.74
C ILE A 292 -23.00 -11.39 3.36
N ASP A 293 -23.81 -12.29 2.87
CA ASP A 293 -23.46 -13.64 2.41
C ASP A 293 -22.73 -13.66 1.06
N GLN A 294 -22.63 -12.51 0.38
CA GLN A 294 -21.92 -12.37 -0.92
C GLN A 294 -20.48 -11.85 -0.76
N LEU A 295 -20.00 -11.65 0.48
CA LEU A 295 -18.68 -11.04 0.72
C LEU A 295 -17.51 -12.03 0.68
N ASP A 296 -17.76 -13.33 0.77
CA ASP A 296 -16.67 -14.32 0.92
C ASP A 296 -15.69 -14.33 -0.25
N GLY A 297 -16.17 -14.17 -1.49
CA GLY A 297 -15.30 -14.03 -2.65
C GLY A 297 -14.34 -12.83 -2.55
N LEU A 298 -14.83 -11.69 -2.05
CA LEU A 298 -13.98 -10.51 -1.79
C LEU A 298 -12.99 -10.75 -0.65
N PHE A 299 -13.34 -11.53 0.38
CA PHE A 299 -12.44 -11.89 1.46
C PHE A 299 -11.27 -12.76 1.00
N HIS A 300 -11.54 -13.74 0.13
CA HIS A 300 -10.50 -14.53 -0.54
C HIS A 300 -9.61 -13.62 -1.41
N ALA A 301 -10.22 -12.76 -2.22
CA ALA A 301 -9.53 -11.83 -3.10
C ALA A 301 -8.55 -10.91 -2.34
N VAL A 302 -8.94 -10.36 -1.18
CA VAL A 302 -8.04 -9.54 -0.35
C VAL A 302 -6.83 -10.34 0.12
N ALA A 303 -7.05 -11.56 0.61
CA ALA A 303 -5.96 -12.39 1.13
C ALA A 303 -4.95 -12.74 0.02
N ASP A 304 -5.44 -13.20 -1.13
CA ASP A 304 -4.62 -13.59 -2.27
C ASP A 304 -3.90 -12.37 -2.88
N ALA A 305 -4.61 -11.27 -3.09
CA ALA A 305 -4.02 -10.05 -3.63
C ALA A 305 -3.01 -9.40 -2.68
N THR A 306 -3.21 -9.49 -1.35
CA THR A 306 -2.23 -8.97 -0.38
C THR A 306 -0.93 -9.78 -0.44
N GLU A 307 -1.02 -11.12 -0.42
CA GLU A 307 0.15 -12.00 -0.53
C GLU A 307 0.92 -11.73 -1.82
N GLU A 308 0.22 -11.64 -2.97
CA GLU A 308 0.82 -11.37 -4.26
C GLU A 308 1.44 -9.98 -4.35
N SER A 309 0.78 -8.93 -3.82
CA SER A 309 1.35 -7.58 -3.81
C SER A 309 2.67 -7.50 -3.03
N ILE A 310 2.78 -8.23 -1.91
CA ILE A 310 4.04 -8.34 -1.16
C ILE A 310 5.11 -9.04 -1.99
N LEU A 311 4.76 -10.12 -2.67
CA LEU A 311 5.66 -10.84 -3.56
C LEU A 311 6.11 -9.95 -4.74
N ASN A 312 5.20 -9.20 -5.34
CA ASN A 312 5.50 -8.29 -6.43
C ASN A 312 6.46 -7.16 -5.97
N ALA A 313 6.27 -6.63 -4.76
CA ALA A 313 7.21 -5.67 -4.17
C ALA A 313 8.63 -6.22 -4.04
N LEU A 314 8.77 -7.50 -3.67
CA LEU A 314 10.06 -8.19 -3.59
C LEU A 314 10.66 -8.47 -4.97
N CYS A 315 9.86 -8.96 -5.92
CA CYS A 315 10.31 -9.36 -7.25
C CYS A 315 10.70 -8.17 -8.13
N ALA A 316 10.03 -7.03 -7.97
CA ALA A 316 10.32 -5.81 -8.72
C ALA A 316 11.44 -4.95 -8.11
N ALA A 317 11.89 -5.28 -6.89
CA ALA A 317 12.93 -4.53 -6.22
C ALA A 317 14.32 -4.80 -6.78
N GLU A 318 15.17 -3.78 -6.79
CA GLU A 318 16.56 -3.86 -7.23
C GLU A 318 17.51 -3.68 -6.04
N THR A 319 18.66 -4.36 -6.07
CA THR A 319 19.69 -4.19 -5.05
C THR A 319 20.05 -2.72 -4.89
N THR A 320 19.92 -2.20 -3.68
CA THR A 320 20.09 -0.78 -3.40
C THR A 320 21.17 -0.54 -2.36
N THR A 321 22.12 0.34 -2.71
CA THR A 321 23.09 0.88 -1.77
C THR A 321 22.56 2.18 -1.17
N GLY A 322 22.54 2.25 0.15
CA GLY A 322 22.08 3.39 0.93
C GLY A 322 23.19 4.07 1.72
N GLN A 323 22.78 4.84 2.74
CA GLN A 323 23.70 5.55 3.60
C GLN A 323 24.70 4.61 4.30
N ARG A 324 25.91 5.12 4.59
CA ARG A 324 26.99 4.40 5.27
C ARG A 324 27.44 3.12 4.53
N GLY A 325 27.21 3.04 3.21
CA GLY A 325 27.52 1.88 2.41
C GLY A 325 26.67 0.64 2.68
N ARG A 326 25.54 0.79 3.36
CA ARG A 326 24.60 -0.30 3.63
C ARG A 326 23.96 -0.79 2.35
N ILE A 327 23.81 -2.09 2.19
CA ILE A 327 23.25 -2.71 0.99
C ILE A 327 22.04 -3.54 1.38
N ALA A 328 20.92 -3.34 0.69
CA ALA A 328 19.78 -4.25 0.69
C ALA A 328 19.75 -4.96 -0.67
N HIS A 329 19.94 -6.27 -0.65
CA HIS A 329 19.95 -7.09 -1.87
C HIS A 329 18.54 -7.41 -2.33
N ALA A 330 18.31 -7.37 -3.64
CA ALA A 330 17.10 -7.92 -4.23
C ALA A 330 17.01 -9.44 -4.00
N ILE A 331 15.81 -9.99 -3.99
CA ILE A 331 15.61 -11.44 -4.00
C ILE A 331 16.08 -11.99 -5.36
N PRO A 332 16.90 -13.08 -5.40
CA PRO A 332 17.30 -13.66 -6.68
C PRO A 332 16.12 -14.38 -7.32
N LEU A 333 15.64 -13.87 -8.45
CA LEU A 333 14.43 -14.38 -9.12
C LEU A 333 14.59 -15.83 -9.61
N ASP A 334 15.78 -16.22 -10.08
CA ASP A 334 16.05 -17.59 -10.52
C ASP A 334 15.99 -18.58 -9.34
N ASP A 335 16.56 -18.20 -8.18
CA ASP A 335 16.49 -19.01 -6.97
C ASP A 335 15.04 -19.11 -6.48
N LEU A 336 14.29 -18.00 -6.52
CA LEU A 336 12.88 -17.98 -6.15
C LEU A 336 12.07 -18.90 -7.04
N ALA A 337 12.26 -18.80 -8.36
CA ALA A 337 11.58 -19.66 -9.33
C ALA A 337 11.91 -21.14 -9.10
N ALA A 338 13.17 -21.48 -8.84
CA ALA A 338 13.59 -22.84 -8.53
C ALA A 338 12.95 -23.40 -7.25
N VAL A 339 12.87 -22.57 -6.19
CA VAL A 339 12.22 -22.96 -4.91
C VAL A 339 10.71 -23.16 -5.10
N ILE A 340 10.06 -22.38 -5.95
CA ILE A 340 8.63 -22.51 -6.20
C ILE A 340 8.31 -23.72 -7.09
N ALA A 341 9.19 -24.06 -8.03
CA ALA A 341 8.99 -25.19 -8.96
C ALA A 341 9.24 -26.56 -8.33
N GLY A 342 10.14 -26.67 -7.32
CA GLY A 342 10.49 -27.91 -6.62
C GLY A 342 9.65 -28.18 -5.41
#